data_d6226442161f3497f387ec89ddcff6a9
#
_entry.id   d6226442161f3497f387ec89ddcff6a9
#
_cell.length_a   1.000
_cell.length_b   1.000
_cell.length_c   1.000
_cell.angle_alpha   90.00
_cell.angle_beta   90.00
_cell.angle_gamma   90.00
#
_symmetry.space_group_name_H-M   'P 1'
#
loop_
_entity.id
_entity.type
_entity.pdbx_description
1 polymer ?
#
loop_
_entity_poly.entity_id
_entity_poly.type
_entity_poly.pdbx_seq_one_letter_code
_entity_poly.pdbx_strand_id
1 'polypeptide(L)'
;MRGSGTNWSDRLQLAFFEHWYHAAILEILRLENAQDNPEWLASQLRPSIPESKVVASLELLAELNYVAFDQKRQRLYPTDTTITTGNEIIGMAIASYHRQMLKLAIESLDDVDADERDISAVTLMATPELITQFK
;
A
#
# COMPACT_ATOMS: atom_id res chain seq x y z
N MET A 1 0.95 -11.99 -28.02
CA MET A 1 0.53 -12.35 -27.48
C MET A 1 0.48 -12.45 -26.37
N ARG A 2 0.20 -12.53 -25.93
CA ARG A 2 0.07 -12.65 -24.94
C ARG A 2 0.24 -13.64 -24.31
N GLY A 3 0.52 -13.91 -24.22
CA GLY A 3 0.68 -14.98 -23.72
C GLY A 3 0.22 -15.42 -22.51
N SER A 4 0.75 -16.04 -21.84
CA SER A 4 0.44 -16.81 -20.68
C SER A 4 -0.16 -16.02 -19.55
N GLY A 5 -1.06 -15.15 -19.81
CA GLY A 5 -1.92 -14.63 -18.79
C GLY A 5 -1.45 -13.45 -17.97
N THR A 6 -0.20 -13.03 -18.06
CA THR A 6 0.23 -11.82 -17.36
C THR A 6 0.22 -10.65 -18.33
N ASN A 7 -0.75 -9.76 -18.18
CA ASN A 7 -0.83 -8.58 -19.02
C ASN A 7 -0.22 -7.38 -18.30
N TRP A 8 -0.26 -6.22 -18.95
CA TRP A 8 0.31 -4.98 -18.42
C TRP A 8 -0.31 -4.61 -17.06
N SER A 9 -1.62 -4.74 -16.95
CA SER A 9 -2.34 -4.41 -15.70
C SER A 9 -1.90 -5.32 -14.56
N ASP A 10 -1.73 -6.62 -14.84
CA ASP A 10 -1.29 -7.57 -13.81
C ASP A 10 0.11 -7.25 -13.33
N ARG A 11 0.99 -6.84 -14.25
CA ARG A 11 2.37 -6.48 -13.87
C ARG A 11 2.39 -5.28 -12.94
N LEU A 12 1.55 -4.28 -13.22
CA LEU A 12 1.47 -3.11 -12.37
C LEU A 12 0.94 -3.46 -10.99
N GLN A 13 -0.07 -4.33 -10.92
CA GLN A 13 -0.62 -4.78 -9.66
C GLN A 13 0.39 -5.58 -8.85
N LEU A 14 1.16 -6.45 -9.53
CA LEU A 14 2.23 -7.18 -8.86
C LEU A 14 3.25 -6.22 -8.27
N ALA A 15 3.65 -5.22 -9.04
CA ALA A 15 4.60 -4.22 -8.56
C ALA A 15 4.06 -3.47 -7.34
N PHE A 16 2.76 -3.19 -7.31
CA PHE A 16 2.14 -2.53 -6.17
C PHE A 16 2.30 -3.33 -4.89
N PHE A 17 2.08 -4.64 -4.95
CA PHE A 17 2.17 -5.49 -3.77
C PHE A 17 3.59 -5.97 -3.47
N GLU A 18 4.53 -5.72 -4.35
CA GLU A 18 5.91 -6.15 -4.17
C GLU A 18 6.61 -5.47 -2.99
N HIS A 19 6.23 -4.23 -2.73
CA HIS A 19 6.81 -3.44 -1.64
C HIS A 19 5.71 -2.80 -0.81
N TRP A 20 5.93 -2.76 0.49
CA TRP A 20 4.95 -2.24 1.45
C TRP A 20 4.66 -0.74 1.28
N TYR A 21 5.65 0.01 0.82
CA TYR A 21 5.54 1.48 0.84
C TYR A 21 4.59 2.05 -0.21
N HIS A 22 4.25 1.30 -1.24
CA HIS A 22 3.28 1.79 -2.23
C HIS A 22 1.91 2.04 -1.60
N ALA A 23 1.43 1.09 -0.82
CA ALA A 23 0.16 1.26 -0.13
C ALA A 23 0.26 2.32 0.96
N ALA A 24 1.40 2.39 1.66
CA ALA A 24 1.60 3.38 2.70
C ALA A 24 1.56 4.80 2.13
N ILE A 25 2.22 5.03 1.00
CA ILE A 25 2.20 6.34 0.35
C ILE A 25 0.77 6.72 -0.07
N LEU A 26 0.04 5.75 -0.60
CA LEU A 26 -1.34 5.97 -1.01
C LEU A 26 -2.20 6.44 0.17
N GLU A 27 -2.05 5.80 1.33
CA GLU A 27 -2.82 6.19 2.50
C GLU A 27 -2.38 7.53 3.09
N ILE A 28 -1.07 7.82 3.05
CA ILE A 28 -0.57 9.12 3.52
C ILE A 28 -1.18 10.25 2.69
N LEU A 29 -1.32 10.04 1.39
CA LEU A 29 -1.88 11.06 0.51
C LEU A 29 -3.35 11.39 0.81
N ARG A 30 -4.05 10.54 1.57
CA ARG A 30 -5.42 10.82 1.99
C ARG A 30 -5.51 11.83 3.11
N LEU A 31 -4.41 12.08 3.82
CA LEU A 31 -4.41 13.02 4.94
C LEU A 31 -4.62 14.44 4.44
N GLU A 32 -5.35 15.24 5.21
CA GLU A 32 -5.68 16.61 4.82
C GLU A 32 -4.46 17.48 4.56
N ASN A 33 -3.44 17.34 5.40
CA ASN A 33 -2.24 18.16 5.33
C ASN A 33 -1.11 17.48 4.56
N ALA A 34 -1.41 16.43 3.82
CA ALA A 34 -0.37 15.71 3.07
C ALA A 34 0.19 16.57 1.94
N GLN A 35 1.44 16.31 1.63
CA GLN A 35 2.12 16.91 0.49
C GLN A 35 2.49 15.78 -0.47
N ASP A 36 2.56 16.07 -1.74
CA ASP A 36 2.89 15.05 -2.73
C ASP A 36 4.34 15.12 -3.21
N ASN A 37 5.18 15.95 -2.59
CA ASN A 37 6.56 15.97 -2.98
C ASN A 37 7.34 14.79 -2.36
N PRO A 38 8.29 14.23 -3.10
CA PRO A 38 9.00 13.03 -2.65
C PRO A 38 9.76 13.19 -1.35
N GLU A 39 10.34 14.33 -1.10
CA GLU A 39 11.09 14.57 0.13
C GLU A 39 10.16 14.49 1.35
N TRP A 40 9.04 15.16 1.26
CA TRP A 40 8.08 15.15 2.37
C TRP A 40 7.54 13.73 2.61
N LEU A 41 7.16 13.05 1.53
CA LEU A 41 6.63 11.69 1.64
C LEU A 41 7.66 10.74 2.23
N ALA A 42 8.92 10.84 1.80
CA ALA A 42 9.98 10.01 2.36
C ALA A 42 10.13 10.25 3.86
N SER A 43 9.97 11.50 4.30
CA SER A 43 10.09 11.85 5.71
C SER A 43 8.99 11.26 6.58
N GLN A 44 7.86 10.88 5.97
CA GLN A 44 6.72 10.33 6.69
C GLN A 44 6.78 8.81 6.86
N LEU A 45 7.69 8.15 6.15
CA LEU A 45 7.76 6.69 6.16
C LEU A 45 8.70 6.17 7.23
N ARG A 46 8.30 5.07 7.89
CA ARG A 46 9.11 4.35 8.85
C ARG A 46 8.99 2.86 8.56
N PRO A 47 10.06 2.16 8.21
CA PRO A 47 11.42 2.68 8.01
C PRO A 47 11.49 3.58 6.79
N SER A 48 12.47 4.48 6.75
CA SER A 48 12.58 5.43 5.65
C SER A 48 13.11 4.74 4.38
N ILE A 49 12.74 5.33 3.24
CA ILE A 49 13.21 4.85 1.94
C ILE A 49 13.77 6.05 1.17
N PRO A 50 14.64 5.81 0.17
CA PRO A 50 15.17 6.91 -0.64
C PRO A 50 14.08 7.64 -1.42
N GLU A 51 14.29 8.92 -1.66
CA GLU A 51 13.35 9.73 -2.45
C GLU A 51 13.14 9.15 -3.85
N SER A 52 14.18 8.56 -4.45
CA SER A 52 14.06 7.95 -5.77
C SER A 52 13.00 6.84 -5.78
N LYS A 53 12.88 6.10 -4.68
CA LYS A 53 11.85 5.07 -4.57
C LYS A 53 10.47 5.67 -4.39
N VAL A 54 10.38 6.80 -3.71
CA VAL A 54 9.10 7.52 -3.60
C VAL A 54 8.65 8.01 -4.98
N VAL A 55 9.57 8.58 -5.76
CA VAL A 55 9.26 9.02 -7.12
C VAL A 55 8.73 7.86 -7.96
N ALA A 56 9.44 6.72 -7.94
CA ALA A 56 9.01 5.54 -8.68
C ALA A 56 7.65 5.04 -8.21
N SER A 57 7.40 5.11 -6.90
CA SER A 57 6.12 4.72 -6.33
C SER A 57 4.99 5.61 -6.84
N LEU A 58 5.19 6.92 -6.85
CA LEU A 58 4.18 7.85 -7.37
C LEU A 58 3.87 7.59 -8.84
N GLU A 59 4.90 7.29 -9.62
CA GLU A 59 4.71 6.94 -11.03
C GLU A 59 3.88 5.67 -11.18
N LEU A 60 4.19 4.65 -10.37
CA LEU A 60 3.44 3.40 -10.38
C LEU A 60 1.97 3.63 -10.00
N LEU A 61 1.75 4.40 -8.94
CA LEU A 61 0.38 4.68 -8.49
C LEU A 61 -0.41 5.44 -9.56
N ALA A 62 0.24 6.36 -10.27
CA ALA A 62 -0.40 7.08 -11.36
C ALA A 62 -0.73 6.15 -12.53
N GLU A 63 0.17 5.26 -12.88
CA GLU A 63 -0.07 4.30 -13.96
C GLU A 63 -1.21 3.34 -13.62
N LEU A 64 -1.36 2.99 -12.35
CA LEU A 64 -2.47 2.16 -11.89
C LEU A 64 -3.79 2.92 -11.78
N ASN A 65 -3.76 4.24 -11.96
CA ASN A 65 -4.91 5.12 -11.74
C ASN A 65 -5.37 5.12 -10.29
N TYR A 66 -4.47 4.85 -9.35
CA TYR A 66 -4.78 4.91 -7.93
C TYR A 66 -4.65 6.31 -7.37
N VAL A 67 -3.89 7.19 -8.06
CA VAL A 67 -3.81 8.60 -7.73
C VAL A 67 -4.01 9.43 -8.99
N ALA A 68 -4.52 10.65 -8.81
CA ALA A 68 -4.67 11.61 -9.90
C ALA A 68 -4.57 13.01 -9.29
N PHE A 69 -4.26 14.00 -10.13
CA PHE A 69 -4.19 15.37 -9.63
C PHE A 69 -5.59 15.86 -9.25
N ASP A 70 -5.73 16.40 -8.05
CA ASP A 70 -6.98 16.91 -7.52
C ASP A 70 -6.95 18.43 -7.59
N GLN A 71 -7.88 19.02 -8.36
CA GLN A 71 -7.93 20.45 -8.57
C GLN A 71 -8.22 21.24 -7.29
N LYS A 72 -9.03 20.69 -6.41
CA LYS A 72 -9.37 21.36 -5.17
C LYS A 72 -8.18 21.40 -4.21
N ARG A 73 -7.47 20.28 -4.11
CA ARG A 73 -6.34 20.17 -3.21
C ARG A 73 -5.03 20.64 -3.82
N GLN A 74 -5.01 20.83 -5.14
CA GLN A 74 -3.82 21.24 -5.89
C GLN A 74 -2.64 20.28 -5.66
N ARG A 75 -2.93 18.99 -5.61
CA ARG A 75 -1.92 17.95 -5.46
C ARG A 75 -2.48 16.58 -5.85
N LEU A 76 -1.61 15.59 -5.87
CA LEU A 76 -2.05 14.21 -6.10
C LEU A 76 -2.91 13.74 -4.93
N TYR A 77 -3.97 13.02 -5.25
CA TYR A 77 -4.88 12.48 -4.26
C TYR A 77 -5.40 11.12 -4.73
N PRO A 78 -5.63 10.18 -3.82
CA PRO A 78 -6.13 8.86 -4.20
C PRO A 78 -7.48 8.93 -4.92
N THR A 79 -7.62 8.08 -5.93
CA THR A 79 -8.87 7.94 -6.66
C THR A 79 -9.76 6.92 -5.97
N ASP A 80 -10.95 6.71 -6.51
CA ASP A 80 -11.87 5.68 -6.01
C ASP A 80 -11.62 4.32 -6.65
N THR A 81 -10.52 4.17 -7.41
CA THR A 81 -10.22 2.92 -8.09
C THR A 81 -10.01 1.80 -7.08
N THR A 82 -10.72 0.70 -7.26
CA THR A 82 -10.64 -0.45 -6.38
C THR A 82 -9.48 -1.35 -6.80
N ILE A 83 -8.68 -1.79 -5.83
CA ILE A 83 -7.63 -2.76 -6.07
C ILE A 83 -8.28 -4.14 -6.22
N THR A 84 -8.06 -4.78 -7.36
CA THR A 84 -8.62 -6.10 -7.61
C THR A 84 -7.56 -7.18 -7.37
N THR A 85 -8.03 -8.35 -6.95
CA THR A 85 -7.15 -9.45 -6.55
C THR A 85 -7.51 -10.74 -7.27
N GLY A 86 -7.79 -10.62 -8.56
CA GLY A 86 -8.50 -11.65 -9.30
C GLY A 86 -7.78 -12.93 -9.67
N ASN A 87 -6.46 -13.06 -9.53
CA ASN A 87 -5.79 -14.28 -9.94
C ASN A 87 -4.78 -14.75 -8.89
N GLU A 88 -4.26 -15.98 -9.09
CA GLU A 88 -3.35 -16.62 -8.14
C GLU A 88 -2.06 -15.85 -7.93
N ILE A 89 -1.52 -15.29 -9.00
CA ILE A 89 -0.26 -14.56 -8.94
C ILE A 89 -0.42 -13.33 -8.06
N ILE A 90 -1.52 -12.61 -8.25
CA ILE A 90 -1.84 -11.44 -7.41
C ILE A 90 -2.06 -11.88 -5.97
N GLY A 91 -2.74 -13.01 -5.76
CA GLY A 91 -2.93 -13.55 -4.42
C GLY A 91 -1.63 -13.84 -3.70
N MET A 92 -0.63 -14.39 -4.40
CA MET A 92 0.68 -14.63 -3.83
C MET A 92 1.40 -13.33 -3.48
N ALA A 93 1.27 -12.32 -4.33
CA ALA A 93 1.86 -11.02 -4.09
C ALA A 93 1.24 -10.35 -2.86
N ILE A 94 -0.07 -10.50 -2.69
CA ILE A 94 -0.77 -9.97 -1.51
C ILE A 94 -0.28 -10.67 -0.24
N ALA A 95 -0.08 -11.99 -0.29
CA ALA A 95 0.45 -12.71 0.86
C ALA A 95 1.85 -12.22 1.23
N SER A 96 2.68 -11.96 0.23
CA SER A 96 4.01 -11.37 0.46
C SER A 96 3.91 -9.99 1.10
N TYR A 97 2.98 -9.17 0.62
CA TYR A 97 2.73 -7.86 1.18
C TYR A 97 2.34 -7.96 2.67
N HIS A 98 1.43 -8.88 3.00
CA HIS A 98 1.03 -9.07 4.38
C HIS A 98 2.21 -9.50 5.26
N ARG A 99 3.08 -10.37 4.75
CA ARG A 99 4.28 -10.76 5.50
C ARG A 99 5.18 -9.56 5.77
N GLN A 100 5.34 -8.67 4.79
CA GLN A 100 6.13 -7.46 4.98
C GLN A 100 5.51 -6.57 6.07
N MET A 101 4.20 -6.41 6.06
CA MET A 101 3.52 -5.58 7.06
C MET A 101 3.65 -6.16 8.45
N LEU A 102 3.52 -7.48 8.59
CA LEU A 102 3.71 -8.13 9.88
C LEU A 102 5.13 -7.97 10.40
N LYS A 103 6.12 -8.10 9.51
CA LYS A 103 7.51 -7.90 9.90
C LYS A 103 7.75 -6.47 10.39
N LEU A 104 7.21 -5.48 9.69
CA LEU A 104 7.32 -4.09 10.09
C LEU A 104 6.65 -3.84 11.44
N ALA A 105 5.49 -4.46 11.68
CA ALA A 105 4.81 -4.34 12.95
C ALA A 105 5.65 -4.89 14.09
N ILE A 106 6.28 -6.04 13.88
CA ILE A 106 7.17 -6.63 14.89
C ILE A 106 8.34 -5.69 15.18
N GLU A 107 8.98 -5.17 14.12
CA GLU A 107 10.12 -4.28 14.27
C GLU A 107 9.75 -2.98 14.98
N SER A 108 8.52 -2.50 14.78
CA SER A 108 8.09 -1.25 15.40
C SER A 108 8.00 -1.33 16.92
N LEU A 109 7.90 -2.53 17.48
CA LEU A 109 7.93 -2.70 18.94
C LEU A 109 9.23 -2.22 19.54
N ASP A 110 10.33 -2.33 18.78
CA ASP A 110 11.65 -1.91 19.26
C ASP A 110 12.06 -0.54 18.71
N ASP A 111 11.64 -0.21 17.48
CA ASP A 111 12.15 0.94 16.73
C ASP A 111 11.29 2.20 16.84
N VAL A 112 10.03 2.07 17.25
CA VAL A 112 9.09 3.18 17.31
C VAL A 112 8.56 3.32 18.73
N ASP A 113 8.54 4.54 19.26
CA ASP A 113 8.04 4.79 20.61
C ASP A 113 6.57 4.39 20.72
N ALA A 114 6.19 3.92 21.91
CA ALA A 114 4.84 3.41 22.15
C ALA A 114 3.75 4.43 21.82
N ASP A 115 4.01 5.71 22.05
CA ASP A 115 3.04 6.77 21.78
C ASP A 115 2.97 7.16 20.31
N GLU A 116 3.89 6.66 19.48
CA GLU A 116 3.90 6.93 18.04
C GLU A 116 3.44 5.73 17.21
N ARG A 117 3.04 4.64 17.84
CA ARG A 117 2.57 3.46 17.12
C ARG A 117 1.20 3.02 17.62
N ASP A 118 0.47 2.41 16.70
CA ASP A 118 -0.82 1.82 17.03
C ASP A 118 -0.83 0.39 16.47
N ILE A 119 -0.61 -0.57 17.35
CA ILE A 119 -0.64 -1.98 16.96
C ILE A 119 -1.70 -2.66 17.81
N SER A 120 -2.70 -3.21 17.15
CA SER A 120 -3.75 -3.94 17.83
C SER A 120 -4.01 -5.25 17.11
N ALA A 121 -4.47 -6.22 17.87
CA ALA A 121 -4.80 -7.52 17.33
C ALA A 121 -6.02 -8.06 18.06
N VAL A 122 -6.88 -8.76 17.32
CA VAL A 122 -8.03 -9.42 17.86
C VAL A 122 -7.95 -10.89 17.47
N THR A 123 -8.00 -11.76 18.46
CA THR A 123 -8.02 -13.20 18.22
C THR A 123 -9.44 -13.70 18.43
N LEU A 124 -9.99 -14.35 17.41
CA LEU A 124 -11.35 -14.85 17.44
C LEU A 124 -11.39 -16.34 17.19
N MET A 125 -12.27 -17.02 17.94
CA MET A 125 -12.70 -18.37 17.61
C MET A 125 -13.86 -18.22 16.66
N ALA A 126 -13.66 -18.52 15.37
CA ALA A 126 -14.65 -18.21 14.35
C ALA A 126 -14.97 -19.41 13.48
N THR A 127 -16.27 -19.52 13.13
CA THR A 127 -16.70 -20.46 12.11
C THR A 127 -16.47 -19.83 10.72
N PRO A 128 -16.54 -20.62 9.64
CA PRO A 128 -16.44 -20.06 8.30
C PRO A 128 -17.45 -18.95 8.04
N GLU A 129 -18.64 -19.05 8.60
CA GLU A 129 -19.67 -18.04 8.45
C GLU A 129 -19.27 -16.71 9.06
N LEU A 130 -18.71 -16.78 10.27
CA LEU A 130 -18.24 -15.57 10.95
C LEU A 130 -17.08 -14.91 10.19
N ILE A 131 -16.17 -15.72 9.66
CA ILE A 131 -15.06 -15.21 8.86
C ILE A 131 -15.59 -14.45 7.65
N THR A 132 -16.61 -15.00 7.01
CA THR A 132 -17.25 -14.34 5.87
C THR A 132 -17.83 -12.98 6.25
N GLN A 133 -18.41 -12.86 7.43
CA GLN A 133 -18.99 -11.61 7.89
C GLN A 133 -17.91 -10.52 8.15
N PHE A 134 -16.71 -10.93 8.47
CA PHE A 134 -15.62 -9.97 8.73
C PHE A 134 -14.86 -9.55 7.46
N LYS A 135 -15.16 -10.17 6.34
CA LYS A 135 -14.58 -9.78 5.06
C LYS A 135 -15.49 -8.78 4.35
#